data_e4ed0e257e51a0a6f6da386bd27d3c10
#
_entry.id   e4ed0e257e51a0a6f6da386bd27d3c10
#
_cell.length_a   1.000
_cell.length_b   1.000
_cell.length_c   1.000
_cell.angle_alpha   90.00
_cell.angle_beta   90.00
_cell.angle_gamma   90.00
#
_symmetry.space_group_name_H-M   'P 1'
#
loop_
_entity.id
_entity.type
_entity.pdbx_description
1 polymer ?
#
loop_
_entity_poly.entity_id
_entity_poly.type
_entity_poly.pdbx_seq_one_letter_code
_entity_poly.pdbx_strand_id
1 'polypeptide(L)'
;MASRNMNNVFVYCEIEGTQVQEVSQELLTKGRKLANELGVDLNAIVAGTGIKGKVEEQILPYGVDKLFVFDGEGLFPYTSAPHTDILVNLFKEEKPQICLMGATVIGRDLGPRVSSSLTSGLTADCTELEIGPYEDKKNQKTYDNLLYQIRQIGRASCRERVF
;
A
#
# COMPACT_ATOMS: atom_id res chain seq x y z
N MET A 1 -22.22 18.30 5.38
CA MET A 1 -21.21 17.31 5.82
C MET A 1 -20.73 16.56 4.60
N ALA A 2 -19.52 16.81 4.15
CA ALA A 2 -18.97 16.02 3.04
C ALA A 2 -18.68 14.62 3.59
N SER A 3 -19.45 13.65 3.16
CA SER A 3 -19.13 12.23 3.32
C SER A 3 -17.74 12.04 2.69
N ARG A 4 -16.71 11.83 3.49
CA ARG A 4 -15.47 11.27 2.97
C ARG A 4 -15.85 9.87 2.48
N ASN A 5 -15.90 9.68 1.18
CA ASN A 5 -15.92 8.34 0.64
C ASN A 5 -14.68 7.65 1.19
N MET A 6 -14.90 6.69 2.08
CA MET A 6 -13.82 5.84 2.58
C MET A 6 -13.40 4.98 1.39
N ASN A 7 -12.26 5.30 0.83
CA ASN A 7 -11.69 4.57 -0.29
C ASN A 7 -10.90 3.37 0.23
N ASN A 8 -10.59 2.45 -0.66
CA ASN A 8 -10.04 1.15 -0.34
C ASN A 8 -8.60 1.19 0.20
N VAL A 9 -8.21 0.12 0.87
CA VAL A 9 -6.82 -0.14 1.26
C VAL A 9 -6.10 -0.84 0.10
N PHE A 10 -4.94 -0.34 -0.27
CA PHE A 10 -4.10 -0.90 -1.33
C PHE A 10 -2.81 -1.47 -0.76
N VAL A 11 -2.34 -2.56 -1.33
CA VAL A 11 -1.04 -3.16 -1.03
C VAL A 11 -0.27 -3.33 -2.33
N TYR A 12 0.92 -2.74 -2.41
CA TYR A 12 1.84 -3.01 -3.51
C TYR A 12 2.63 -4.28 -3.19
N CYS A 13 2.44 -5.31 -4.01
CA CYS A 13 3.10 -6.60 -3.86
C CYS A 13 4.37 -6.65 -4.70
N GLU A 14 5.49 -6.85 -4.04
CA GLU A 14 6.78 -7.09 -4.67
C GLU A 14 6.90 -8.54 -5.10
N ILE A 15 7.50 -8.74 -6.25
CA ILE A 15 7.72 -10.06 -6.84
C ILE A 15 9.17 -10.25 -7.25
N GLU A 16 9.63 -11.48 -7.23
CA GLU A 16 10.87 -11.91 -7.85
C GLU A 16 10.56 -12.96 -8.92
N GLY A 17 10.72 -12.56 -10.18
CA GLY A 17 10.22 -13.36 -11.29
C GLY A 17 8.69 -13.49 -11.24
N THR A 18 8.19 -14.66 -10.87
CA THR A 18 6.75 -14.95 -10.74
C THR A 18 6.34 -15.27 -9.29
N GLN A 19 7.25 -15.09 -8.33
CA GLN A 19 7.00 -15.39 -6.92
C GLN A 19 6.74 -14.10 -6.16
N VAL A 20 5.67 -14.09 -5.37
CA VAL A 20 5.34 -12.98 -4.46
C VAL A 20 6.27 -13.06 -3.26
N GLN A 21 6.91 -11.94 -2.94
CA GLN A 21 7.86 -11.84 -1.84
C GLN A 21 7.15 -11.96 -0.48
N GLU A 22 7.84 -12.53 0.52
CA GLU A 22 7.30 -12.75 1.86
C GLU A 22 6.80 -11.45 2.52
N VAL A 23 7.53 -10.35 2.34
CA VAL A 23 7.12 -9.03 2.84
C VAL A 23 5.74 -8.61 2.30
N SER A 24 5.43 -8.93 1.05
CA SER A 24 4.14 -8.62 0.44
C SER A 24 3.01 -9.47 1.05
N GLN A 25 3.28 -10.71 1.41
CA GLN A 25 2.33 -11.59 2.08
C GLN A 25 2.00 -11.09 3.50
N GLU A 26 3.02 -10.62 4.23
CA GLU A 26 2.83 -9.96 5.53
C GLU A 26 1.96 -8.70 5.39
N LEU A 27 2.24 -7.86 4.37
CA LEU A 27 1.49 -6.64 4.09
C LEU A 27 0.04 -6.93 3.69
N LEU A 28 -0.22 -7.97 2.91
CA LEU A 28 -1.59 -8.39 2.56
C LEU A 28 -2.38 -8.79 3.80
N THR A 29 -1.77 -9.55 4.71
CA THR A 29 -2.37 -9.93 5.98
C THR A 29 -2.71 -8.70 6.83
N LYS A 30 -1.80 -7.73 6.93
CA LYS A 30 -2.02 -6.48 7.67
C LYS A 30 -3.06 -5.61 6.95
N GLY A 31 -2.98 -5.50 5.64
CA GLY A 31 -3.93 -4.76 4.80
C GLY A 31 -5.36 -5.29 4.96
N ARG A 32 -5.55 -6.62 5.01
CA ARG A 32 -6.87 -7.22 5.25
C ARG A 32 -7.43 -6.84 6.61
N LYS A 33 -6.59 -6.84 7.65
CA LYS A 33 -7.01 -6.41 8.99
C LYS A 33 -7.47 -4.95 8.98
N LEU A 34 -6.68 -4.04 8.41
CA LEU A 34 -7.03 -2.61 8.30
C LEU A 34 -8.30 -2.39 7.46
N ALA A 35 -8.44 -3.10 6.34
CA ALA A 35 -9.63 -3.00 5.49
C ALA A 35 -10.88 -3.46 6.23
N ASN A 36 -10.81 -4.52 7.01
CA ASN A 36 -11.92 -5.01 7.83
C ASN A 36 -12.30 -4.00 8.93
N GLU A 37 -11.32 -3.39 9.59
CA GLU A 37 -11.56 -2.37 10.63
C GLU A 37 -12.21 -1.11 10.03
N LEU A 38 -11.84 -0.74 8.80
CA LEU A 38 -12.39 0.41 8.09
C LEU A 38 -13.72 0.10 7.36
N GLY A 39 -14.06 -1.18 7.17
CA GLY A 39 -15.22 -1.60 6.38
C GLY A 39 -15.08 -1.30 4.88
N VAL A 40 -13.88 -1.43 4.32
CA VAL A 40 -13.55 -1.17 2.92
C VAL A 40 -12.88 -2.39 2.28
N ASP A 41 -12.71 -2.34 0.94
CA ASP A 41 -12.06 -3.42 0.21
C ASP A 41 -10.53 -3.38 0.36
N LEU A 42 -9.93 -4.56 0.30
CA LEU A 42 -8.49 -4.73 0.14
C LEU A 42 -8.16 -4.94 -1.33
N ASN A 43 -7.36 -4.05 -1.88
CA ASN A 43 -6.88 -4.14 -3.25
C ASN A 43 -5.38 -4.43 -3.27
N ALA A 44 -4.95 -5.31 -4.16
CA ALA A 44 -3.54 -5.60 -4.36
C ALA A 44 -3.07 -5.13 -5.74
N ILE A 45 -1.81 -4.73 -5.83
CA ILE A 45 -1.17 -4.28 -7.06
C ILE A 45 0.10 -5.10 -7.28
N VAL A 46 0.26 -5.64 -8.47
CA VAL A 46 1.46 -6.34 -8.89
C VAL A 46 1.87 -5.84 -10.27
N ALA A 47 3.17 -5.60 -10.45
CA ALA A 47 3.73 -5.23 -11.75
C ALA A 47 4.96 -6.09 -12.06
N GLY A 48 5.01 -6.64 -13.27
CA GLY A 48 6.10 -7.51 -13.70
C GLY A 48 5.99 -7.95 -15.15
N THR A 49 6.77 -8.94 -15.51
CA THR A 49 6.79 -9.51 -16.87
C THR A 49 6.48 -11.00 -16.83
N GLY A 50 5.48 -11.44 -17.58
CA GLY A 50 5.06 -12.85 -17.66
C GLY A 50 4.46 -13.39 -16.37
N ILE A 51 3.79 -12.54 -15.60
CA ILE A 51 3.25 -12.84 -14.27
C ILE A 51 1.78 -13.24 -14.28
N LYS A 52 1.05 -12.87 -15.30
CA LYS A 52 -0.38 -13.13 -15.41
C LYS A 52 -0.71 -14.62 -15.32
N GLY A 53 -1.69 -14.97 -14.49
CA GLY A 53 -2.06 -16.36 -14.22
C GLY A 53 -1.17 -17.08 -13.18
N LYS A 54 -0.11 -16.43 -12.67
CA LYS A 54 0.84 -17.07 -11.74
C LYS A 54 0.85 -16.42 -10.36
N VAL A 55 0.57 -15.13 -10.30
CA VAL A 55 0.58 -14.36 -9.03
C VAL A 55 -0.79 -14.38 -8.36
N GLU A 56 -1.86 -14.59 -9.10
CA GLU A 56 -3.22 -14.61 -8.59
C GLU A 56 -3.42 -15.68 -7.52
N GLU A 57 -2.94 -16.90 -7.77
CA GLU A 57 -3.03 -18.02 -6.83
C GLU A 57 -2.28 -17.77 -5.51
N GLN A 58 -1.26 -16.91 -5.55
CA GLN A 58 -0.45 -16.57 -4.39
C GLN A 58 -1.05 -15.41 -3.57
N ILE A 59 -1.84 -14.54 -4.19
CA ILE A 59 -2.37 -13.31 -3.58
C ILE A 59 -3.82 -13.46 -3.11
N LEU A 60 -4.67 -14.11 -3.89
CA LEU A 60 -6.10 -14.25 -3.58
C LEU A 60 -6.39 -14.90 -2.22
N PRO A 61 -5.62 -15.90 -1.74
CA PRO A 61 -5.87 -16.52 -0.43
C PRO A 61 -5.82 -15.56 0.76
N TYR A 62 -5.21 -14.38 0.61
CA TYR A 62 -5.16 -13.33 1.64
C TYR A 62 -6.45 -12.50 1.75
N GLY A 63 -7.49 -12.86 1.00
CA GLY A 63 -8.78 -12.17 1.03
C GLY A 63 -8.76 -10.83 0.27
N VAL A 64 -8.00 -10.77 -0.81
CA VAL A 64 -7.95 -9.60 -1.70
C VAL A 64 -9.24 -9.52 -2.50
N ASP A 65 -9.91 -8.38 -2.46
CA ASP A 65 -11.17 -8.15 -3.16
C ASP A 65 -10.94 -7.79 -4.63
N LYS A 66 -9.89 -7.03 -4.92
CA LYS A 66 -9.53 -6.64 -6.28
C LYS A 66 -8.02 -6.70 -6.49
N LEU A 67 -7.59 -7.38 -7.55
CA LEU A 67 -6.18 -7.52 -7.91
C LEU A 67 -5.89 -6.80 -9.23
N PHE A 68 -4.97 -5.86 -9.20
CA PHE A 68 -4.46 -5.15 -10.37
C PHE A 68 -3.14 -5.79 -10.80
N VAL A 69 -3.15 -6.47 -11.94
CA VAL A 69 -1.97 -7.11 -12.52
C VAL A 69 -1.51 -6.31 -13.73
N PHE A 70 -0.33 -5.72 -13.62
CA PHE A 70 0.34 -5.02 -14.73
C PHE A 70 1.44 -5.93 -15.28
N ASP A 71 1.14 -6.58 -16.40
CA ASP A 71 2.07 -7.48 -17.08
C ASP A 71 2.54 -6.82 -18.38
N GLY A 72 3.83 -6.53 -18.46
CA GLY A 72 4.41 -5.85 -19.60
C GLY A 72 5.93 -6.04 -19.72
N GLU A 73 6.41 -5.95 -20.96
CA GLU A 73 7.85 -5.96 -21.21
C GLU A 73 8.52 -4.75 -20.56
N GLY A 74 9.68 -4.96 -19.92
CA GLY A 74 10.44 -3.92 -19.23
C GLY A 74 10.00 -3.61 -17.79
N LEU A 75 9.01 -4.33 -17.25
CA LEU A 75 8.66 -4.24 -15.82
C LEU A 75 9.50 -5.16 -14.93
N PHE A 76 10.22 -6.09 -15.53
CA PHE A 76 11.20 -6.91 -14.83
C PHE A 76 12.54 -6.94 -15.64
N PRO A 77 13.69 -6.76 -14.99
CA PRO A 77 13.89 -6.43 -13.56
C PRO A 77 13.29 -5.07 -13.18
N TYR A 78 13.09 -4.82 -11.88
CA TYR A 78 12.50 -3.58 -11.38
C TYR A 78 13.20 -2.32 -11.94
N THR A 79 12.41 -1.41 -12.47
CA THR A 79 12.83 -0.08 -12.90
C THR A 79 11.89 0.97 -12.34
N SER A 80 12.45 2.06 -11.79
CA SER A 80 11.67 3.03 -11.01
C SER A 80 10.59 3.74 -11.82
N ALA A 81 10.91 4.19 -13.05
CA ALA A 81 10.03 5.06 -13.83
C ALA A 81 8.71 4.36 -14.24
N PRO A 82 8.72 3.19 -14.91
CA PRO A 82 7.48 2.53 -15.31
C PRO A 82 6.60 2.17 -14.11
N HIS A 83 7.20 1.67 -13.02
CA HIS A 83 6.46 1.33 -11.81
C HIS A 83 5.83 2.56 -11.14
N THR A 84 6.55 3.69 -11.12
CA THR A 84 6.01 4.97 -10.63
C THR A 84 4.82 5.42 -11.46
N ASP A 85 4.94 5.39 -12.78
CA ASP A 85 3.88 5.82 -13.70
C ASP A 85 2.61 4.96 -13.54
N ILE A 86 2.77 3.64 -13.44
CA ILE A 86 1.66 2.72 -13.19
C ILE A 86 0.92 3.09 -11.90
N LEU A 87 1.65 3.24 -10.79
CA LEU A 87 1.03 3.55 -9.50
C LEU A 87 0.41 4.94 -9.46
N VAL A 88 1.07 5.94 -10.02
CA VAL A 88 0.54 7.32 -10.07
C VAL A 88 -0.76 7.37 -10.86
N ASN A 89 -0.82 6.72 -12.02
CA ASN A 89 -2.03 6.68 -12.84
C ASN A 89 -3.15 5.93 -12.13
N LEU A 90 -2.87 4.75 -11.58
CA LEU A 90 -3.84 3.97 -10.82
C LEU A 90 -4.39 4.74 -9.61
N PHE A 91 -3.52 5.42 -8.86
CA PHE A 91 -3.94 6.15 -7.67
C PHE A 91 -4.71 7.44 -7.96
N LYS A 92 -4.51 8.05 -9.14
CA LYS A 92 -5.35 9.16 -9.60
C LYS A 92 -6.78 8.71 -9.92
N GLU A 93 -6.93 7.49 -10.42
CA GLU A 93 -8.23 6.89 -10.74
C GLU A 93 -8.94 6.35 -9.51
N GLU A 94 -8.29 5.45 -8.79
CA GLU A 94 -8.88 4.70 -7.66
C GLU A 94 -8.87 5.50 -6.34
N LYS A 95 -8.01 6.49 -6.19
CA LYS A 95 -7.88 7.38 -5.01
C LYS A 95 -7.83 6.60 -3.69
N PRO A 96 -6.83 5.74 -3.49
CA PRO A 96 -6.72 4.94 -2.27
C PRO A 96 -6.68 5.82 -1.01
N GLN A 97 -7.28 5.32 0.07
CA GLN A 97 -7.16 5.96 1.38
C GLN A 97 -5.82 5.62 2.04
N ILE A 98 -5.39 4.38 1.88
CA ILE A 98 -4.13 3.86 2.43
C ILE A 98 -3.48 3.01 1.34
N CYS A 99 -2.18 3.17 1.16
CA CYS A 99 -1.37 2.25 0.38
C CYS A 99 -0.18 1.76 1.22
N LEU A 100 -0.04 0.45 1.34
CA LEU A 100 1.07 -0.20 2.03
C LEU A 100 2.11 -0.65 1.03
N MET A 101 3.37 -0.40 1.35
CA MET A 101 4.53 -0.87 0.60
C MET A 101 5.58 -1.45 1.55
N GLY A 102 6.34 -2.44 1.12
CA GLY A 102 7.46 -2.98 1.88
C GLY A 102 8.55 -1.92 2.12
N ALA A 103 9.22 -1.99 3.25
CA ALA A 103 10.39 -1.15 3.54
C ALA A 103 11.68 -1.75 2.94
N THR A 104 11.58 -2.37 1.80
CA THR A 104 12.63 -2.97 0.98
C THR A 104 13.40 -1.93 0.18
N VAL A 105 14.38 -2.36 -0.58
CA VAL A 105 15.09 -1.49 -1.54
C VAL A 105 14.12 -0.91 -2.56
N ILE A 106 13.20 -1.73 -3.08
CA ILE A 106 12.18 -1.30 -4.06
C ILE A 106 11.22 -0.29 -3.42
N GLY A 107 10.62 -0.61 -2.28
CA GLY A 107 9.69 0.29 -1.63
C GLY A 107 10.32 1.60 -1.15
N ARG A 108 11.61 1.59 -0.80
CA ARG A 108 12.37 2.81 -0.44
C ARG A 108 12.66 3.72 -1.62
N ASP A 109 12.72 3.19 -2.84
CA ASP A 109 12.83 3.97 -4.06
C ASP A 109 11.46 4.40 -4.58
N LEU A 110 10.51 3.47 -4.69
CA LEU A 110 9.21 3.69 -5.30
C LEU A 110 8.29 4.58 -4.45
N GLY A 111 8.26 4.36 -3.14
CA GLY A 111 7.38 5.09 -2.22
C GLY A 111 7.53 6.61 -2.30
N PRO A 112 8.73 7.18 -2.10
CA PRO A 112 8.94 8.63 -2.19
C PRO A 112 8.61 9.22 -3.57
N ARG A 113 8.85 8.49 -4.66
CA ARG A 113 8.54 8.94 -6.02
C ARG A 113 7.05 9.06 -6.24
N VAL A 114 6.28 8.04 -5.87
CA VAL A 114 4.82 8.04 -5.97
C VAL A 114 4.23 9.13 -5.07
N SER A 115 4.67 9.21 -3.81
CA SER A 115 4.23 10.23 -2.85
C SER A 115 4.46 11.64 -3.37
N SER A 116 5.65 11.93 -3.89
CA SER A 116 6.00 13.23 -4.48
C SER A 116 5.13 13.56 -5.69
N SER A 117 4.93 12.60 -6.59
CA SER A 117 4.12 12.80 -7.81
C SER A 117 2.64 13.03 -7.51
N LEU A 118 2.14 12.49 -6.42
CA LEU A 118 0.75 12.66 -5.98
C LEU A 118 0.56 13.81 -4.98
N THR A 119 1.65 14.44 -4.54
CA THR A 119 1.64 15.45 -3.47
C THR A 119 0.95 14.91 -2.21
N SER A 120 1.22 13.64 -1.89
CA SER A 120 0.65 12.93 -0.74
C SER A 120 1.68 12.74 0.38
N GLY A 121 1.21 12.51 1.61
CA GLY A 121 2.09 12.16 2.72
C GLY A 121 2.66 10.75 2.57
N LEU A 122 3.89 10.56 3.03
CA LEU A 122 4.53 9.25 3.17
C LEU A 122 5.12 9.13 4.55
N THR A 123 4.74 8.07 5.26
CA THR A 123 5.43 7.70 6.51
C THR A 123 6.30 6.50 6.25
N ALA A 124 7.58 6.65 6.52
CA ALA A 124 8.55 5.58 6.39
C ALA A 124 8.81 4.93 7.73
N ASP A 125 9.15 3.65 7.67
CA ASP A 125 9.67 2.93 8.83
C ASP A 125 8.65 2.85 10.00
N CYS A 126 7.40 2.49 9.71
CA CYS A 126 6.39 2.18 10.71
C CYS A 126 6.63 0.79 11.30
N THR A 127 6.52 0.66 12.61
CA THR A 127 6.60 -0.62 13.30
C THR A 127 5.21 -1.20 13.56
N GLU A 128 4.21 -0.34 13.64
CA GLU A 128 2.85 -0.73 13.91
C GLU A 128 1.85 0.22 13.22
N LEU A 129 0.73 -0.33 12.80
CA LEU A 129 -0.37 0.37 12.14
C LEU A 129 -1.67 0.03 12.87
N GLU A 130 -2.41 1.05 13.31
CA GLU A 130 -3.67 0.89 14.02
C GLU A 130 -4.70 1.89 13.53
N ILE A 131 -5.97 1.54 13.59
CA ILE A 131 -7.09 2.45 13.35
C ILE A 131 -7.65 2.89 14.70
N GLY A 132 -7.86 4.19 14.87
CA GLY A 132 -8.41 4.70 16.10
C GLY A 132 -9.02 6.10 15.99
N PRO A 133 -9.75 6.54 17.03
CA PRO A 133 -10.32 7.88 17.08
C PRO A 133 -9.25 8.93 17.37
N TYR A 134 -9.38 10.09 16.78
CA TYR A 134 -8.53 11.25 17.01
C TYR A 134 -9.35 12.51 17.25
N GLU A 135 -9.08 13.21 18.36
CA GLU A 135 -9.62 14.54 18.65
C GLU A 135 -8.64 15.64 18.24
N ASP A 136 -9.01 16.39 17.23
CA ASP A 136 -8.30 17.65 16.91
C ASP A 136 -8.80 18.77 17.82
N LYS A 137 -8.09 19.01 18.92
CA LYS A 137 -8.43 20.02 19.91
C LYS A 137 -8.38 21.46 19.37
N LYS A 138 -7.60 21.71 18.30
CA LYS A 138 -7.52 23.05 17.69
C LYS A 138 -8.75 23.38 16.85
N ASN A 139 -9.25 22.40 16.11
CA ASN A 139 -10.37 22.57 15.20
C ASN A 139 -11.69 22.02 15.74
N GLN A 140 -11.70 21.51 16.98
CA GLN A 140 -12.86 20.87 17.63
C GLN A 140 -13.53 19.80 16.74
N LYS A 141 -12.72 18.97 16.07
CA LYS A 141 -13.18 17.89 15.21
C LYS A 141 -12.70 16.55 15.73
N THR A 142 -13.61 15.60 15.78
CA THR A 142 -13.31 14.18 16.07
C THR A 142 -13.32 13.40 14.77
N TYR A 143 -12.32 12.55 14.62
CA TYR A 143 -12.17 11.62 13.50
C TYR A 143 -12.17 10.20 14.07
N ASP A 144 -13.15 9.39 13.71
CA ASP A 144 -13.33 8.07 14.31
C ASP A 144 -12.39 7.00 13.73
N ASN A 145 -11.92 7.21 12.49
CA ASN A 145 -11.14 6.22 11.73
C ASN A 145 -9.86 6.84 11.18
N LEU A 146 -8.91 7.19 12.05
CA LEU A 146 -7.59 7.66 11.65
C LEU A 146 -6.56 6.54 11.75
N LEU A 147 -5.70 6.44 10.75
CA LEU A 147 -4.59 5.51 10.78
C LEU A 147 -3.46 6.07 11.66
N TYR A 148 -3.20 5.39 12.75
CA TYR A 148 -2.03 5.62 13.59
C TYR A 148 -0.85 4.82 13.04
N GLN A 149 0.22 5.54 12.80
CA GLN A 149 1.47 5.00 12.31
C GLN A 149 2.51 5.10 13.43
N ILE A 150 2.76 4.00 14.10
CA ILE A 150 3.69 3.96 15.22
C ILE A 150 5.09 3.73 14.66
N ARG A 151 6.00 4.62 15.04
CA ARG A 151 7.40 4.56 14.64
C ARG A 151 8.29 4.49 15.86
N GLN A 152 9.18 3.53 15.90
CA GLN A 152 10.17 3.43 16.97
C GLN A 152 11.31 4.41 16.72
N ILE A 153 11.54 5.32 17.66
CA ILE A 153 12.70 6.21 17.64
C ILE A 153 13.84 5.50 18.35
N GLY A 154 14.89 5.16 17.59
CA GLY A 154 16.01 4.42 18.15
C GLY A 154 16.54 3.36 17.21
N ARG A 155 16.67 2.14 17.50
CA ARG A 155 17.10 1.11 16.56
C ARG A 155 15.91 0.64 15.72
N ALA A 156 15.84 1.14 14.51
CA ALA A 156 14.77 0.79 13.59
C ALA A 156 15.03 -0.57 12.92
N SER A 157 14.21 -1.53 13.26
CA SER A 157 13.86 -2.56 12.30
C SER A 157 12.50 -2.19 11.77
N CYS A 158 12.43 -1.68 10.58
CA CYS A 158 11.16 -1.29 10.00
C CYS A 158 10.85 -2.01 8.72
N ARG A 159 9.60 -2.46 8.60
CA ARG A 159 9.16 -3.32 7.51
C ARG A 159 8.13 -2.69 6.58
N GLU A 160 7.55 -1.54 6.92
CA GLU A 160 6.36 -1.03 6.21
C GLU A 160 6.45 0.45 5.86
N ARG A 161 5.86 0.82 4.72
CA ARG A 161 5.63 2.20 4.29
C ARG A 161 4.17 2.42 3.99
N VAL A 162 3.64 3.58 4.39
CA VAL A 162 2.23 3.95 4.27
C VAL A 162 2.11 5.30 3.57
N PHE A 163 1.20 5.39 2.64
CA PHE A 163 0.78 6.63 1.98
C PHE A 163 -0.57 7.07 2.48
#